data_edd087b79f6519a4414a5f422e077a5f
#
_entry.id   edd087b79f6519a4414a5f422e077a5f
#
_cell.length_a   1.000
_cell.length_b   1.000
_cell.length_c   1.000
_cell.angle_alpha   90.00
_cell.angle_beta   90.00
_cell.angle_gamma   90.00
#
_symmetry.space_group_name_H-M   'P 1'
#
loop_
_entity.id
_entity.type
_entity.pdbx_description
1 polymer ?
#
loop_
_entity_poly.entity_id
_entity_poly.type
_entity_poly.pdbx_seq_one_letter_code
_entity_poly.pdbx_strand_id
1 'polypeptide(L)'
;MKKVLVLGKVHSSGLKFLRDLSYQVDELSDQDDSYKEKLNIYDALIVKMTKVDSEFINLSKNLQIIARHGVGYNNVDINIINEKKIPLFIIGDVNSTPVSEHTIALILNIAKKINYYDSQVRLDNFNVRNTFQSRDLSSKKILIYGYGRIGKKVAQLCKFFNMEVYIYDKFLSLDKIPNTFKAVKNIEENLDIFDFITLHIPYNNSGRSLIDKSFLNKLSKECSIINTSRGDLINENDLLDHLKKNKNFNAGLDVFDPEPPSKNNELLKLDNVVLTPHSAAYTEECLAEMSMHCAKNISDFFNNKMNKSLLVNKDIYS
;
A
#
# COMPACT_ATOMS: atom_id res chain seq x y z
N MET A 1 -30.89 -15.72 -9.55
CA MET A 1 -30.17 -14.41 -9.62
C MET A 1 -29.08 -14.45 -8.55
N LYS A 2 -27.83 -14.22 -8.91
CA LYS A 2 -26.70 -14.24 -7.97
C LYS A 2 -26.66 -12.95 -7.13
N LYS A 3 -26.32 -13.09 -5.85
CA LYS A 3 -26.27 -11.98 -4.90
C LYS A 3 -24.81 -11.65 -4.55
N VAL A 4 -24.45 -10.40 -4.67
CA VAL A 4 -23.11 -9.87 -4.40
C VAL A 4 -23.16 -8.93 -3.22
N LEU A 5 -22.39 -9.25 -2.17
CA LEU A 5 -22.14 -8.34 -1.05
C LEU A 5 -20.92 -7.49 -1.36
N VAL A 6 -21.04 -6.21 -1.10
CA VAL A 6 -19.92 -5.24 -1.13
C VAL A 6 -19.74 -4.69 0.27
N LEU A 7 -18.60 -4.97 0.90
CA LEU A 7 -18.23 -4.45 2.21
C LEU A 7 -17.28 -3.26 2.09
N GLY A 8 -17.78 -2.13 2.58
CA GLY A 8 -17.12 -0.83 2.47
C GLY A 8 -17.40 -0.13 1.13
N LYS A 9 -17.11 1.17 1.07
CA LYS A 9 -17.37 1.99 -0.09
C LYS A 9 -16.40 1.69 -1.24
N VAL A 10 -16.94 1.37 -2.42
CA VAL A 10 -16.18 1.19 -3.67
C VAL A 10 -16.72 2.12 -4.76
N HIS A 11 -15.99 2.29 -5.86
CA HIS A 11 -16.45 3.12 -6.98
C HIS A 11 -17.66 2.48 -7.69
N SER A 12 -18.61 3.30 -8.14
CA SER A 12 -19.90 2.86 -8.71
C SER A 12 -19.79 2.08 -10.02
N SER A 13 -18.70 2.23 -10.78
CA SER A 13 -18.52 1.63 -12.12
C SER A 13 -18.70 0.12 -12.12
N GLY A 14 -18.01 -0.60 -11.21
CA GLY A 14 -18.10 -2.06 -11.12
C GLY A 14 -19.47 -2.51 -10.60
N LEU A 15 -20.08 -1.76 -9.70
CA LEU A 15 -21.41 -2.07 -9.16
C LEU A 15 -22.48 -1.95 -10.24
N LYS A 16 -22.40 -0.86 -11.05
CA LYS A 16 -23.27 -0.69 -12.20
C LYS A 16 -23.10 -1.85 -13.18
N PHE A 17 -21.86 -2.22 -13.53
CA PHE A 17 -21.58 -3.34 -14.42
C PHE A 17 -22.24 -4.65 -13.94
N LEU A 18 -22.17 -4.97 -12.64
CA LEU A 18 -22.84 -6.17 -12.09
C LEU A 18 -24.36 -6.05 -12.17
N ARG A 19 -24.94 -4.88 -11.83
CA ARG A 19 -26.39 -4.68 -11.91
C ARG A 19 -26.91 -4.78 -13.35
N ASP A 20 -26.16 -4.24 -14.32
CA ASP A 20 -26.48 -4.33 -15.76
C ASP A 20 -26.47 -5.81 -16.24
N LEU A 21 -25.69 -6.68 -15.59
CA LEU A 21 -25.68 -8.13 -15.80
C LEU A 21 -26.71 -8.89 -14.93
N SER A 22 -27.68 -8.19 -14.33
CA SER A 22 -28.76 -8.74 -13.50
C SER A 22 -28.28 -9.43 -12.21
N TYR A 23 -27.13 -9.03 -11.64
CA TYR A 23 -26.77 -9.41 -10.27
C TYR A 23 -27.50 -8.50 -9.28
N GLN A 24 -27.94 -9.08 -8.15
CA GLN A 24 -28.34 -8.28 -7.00
C GLN A 24 -27.08 -7.82 -6.27
N VAL A 25 -26.87 -6.53 -6.11
CA VAL A 25 -25.68 -5.93 -5.47
C VAL A 25 -26.10 -5.11 -4.28
N ASP A 26 -25.72 -5.55 -3.09
CA ASP A 26 -25.98 -4.88 -1.83
C ASP A 26 -24.67 -4.32 -1.25
N GLU A 27 -24.68 -3.03 -0.96
CA GLU A 27 -23.56 -2.30 -0.35
C GLU A 27 -23.84 -2.13 1.13
N LEU A 28 -23.01 -2.72 1.99
CA LEU A 28 -23.14 -2.60 3.44
C LEU A 28 -21.90 -1.91 4.03
N SER A 29 -22.13 -1.22 5.16
CA SER A 29 -21.03 -0.66 5.96
C SER A 29 -20.13 -1.77 6.49
N ASP A 30 -18.83 -1.49 6.55
CA ASP A 30 -17.81 -2.32 7.21
C ASP A 30 -17.35 -1.71 8.54
N GLN A 31 -18.04 -0.66 9.02
CA GLN A 31 -17.71 0.04 10.25
C GLN A 31 -18.36 -0.56 11.51
N ASP A 32 -19.39 -1.38 11.31
CA ASP A 32 -20.08 -2.13 12.35
C ASP A 32 -20.34 -3.56 11.89
N ASP A 33 -20.73 -4.44 12.82
CA ASP A 33 -20.91 -5.86 12.55
C ASP A 33 -22.31 -6.24 12.01
N SER A 34 -23.15 -5.28 11.67
CA SER A 34 -24.54 -5.50 11.22
C SER A 34 -24.65 -6.35 9.95
N TYR A 35 -23.61 -6.32 9.11
CA TYR A 35 -23.52 -7.14 7.90
C TYR A 35 -23.48 -8.65 8.21
N LYS A 36 -23.00 -9.07 9.40
CA LYS A 36 -22.82 -10.49 9.77
C LYS A 36 -24.13 -11.27 9.72
N GLU A 37 -25.24 -10.65 10.09
CA GLU A 37 -26.57 -11.28 10.08
C GLU A 37 -27.06 -11.68 8.68
N LYS A 38 -26.49 -11.06 7.63
CA LYS A 38 -26.89 -11.27 6.23
C LYS A 38 -25.90 -12.08 5.40
N LEU A 39 -24.77 -12.49 5.96
CA LEU A 39 -23.69 -13.15 5.20
C LEU A 39 -24.14 -14.42 4.47
N ASN A 40 -25.10 -15.16 5.05
CA ASN A 40 -25.56 -16.44 4.52
C ASN A 40 -26.37 -16.36 3.21
N ILE A 41 -26.76 -15.16 2.75
CA ILE A 41 -27.59 -15.01 1.54
C ILE A 41 -26.79 -14.65 0.29
N TYR A 42 -25.49 -14.34 0.42
CA TYR A 42 -24.66 -13.86 -0.69
C TYR A 42 -23.83 -14.97 -1.32
N ASP A 43 -23.77 -14.95 -2.66
CA ASP A 43 -22.96 -15.87 -3.48
C ASP A 43 -21.54 -15.34 -3.71
N ALA A 44 -21.33 -14.03 -3.68
CA ALA A 44 -20.06 -13.39 -3.95
C ALA A 44 -19.79 -12.23 -2.99
N LEU A 45 -18.52 -11.97 -2.72
CA LEU A 45 -18.05 -10.89 -1.85
C LEU A 45 -17.06 -10.00 -2.58
N ILE A 46 -17.28 -8.67 -2.55
CA ILE A 46 -16.25 -7.65 -2.79
C ILE A 46 -15.85 -7.09 -1.42
N VAL A 47 -14.56 -7.20 -1.07
CA VAL A 47 -14.06 -6.78 0.24
C VAL A 47 -12.85 -5.87 0.13
N LYS A 48 -12.80 -4.84 0.98
CA LYS A 48 -11.65 -3.92 1.14
C LYS A 48 -10.80 -4.30 2.34
N MET A 49 -11.10 -3.74 3.50
CA MET A 49 -10.31 -3.86 4.73
C MET A 49 -10.91 -4.84 5.74
N THR A 50 -12.18 -5.17 5.59
CA THR A 50 -12.87 -6.12 6.50
C THR A 50 -12.12 -7.44 6.59
N LYS A 51 -11.92 -7.92 7.80
CA LYS A 51 -11.29 -9.20 8.07
C LYS A 51 -12.20 -10.35 7.64
N VAL A 52 -11.69 -11.23 6.80
CA VAL A 52 -12.36 -12.45 6.33
C VAL A 52 -11.67 -13.65 6.98
N ASP A 53 -12.08 -13.96 8.19
CA ASP A 53 -11.57 -15.07 9.00
C ASP A 53 -12.53 -16.26 9.03
N SER A 54 -12.26 -17.22 9.91
CA SER A 54 -13.09 -18.41 10.07
C SER A 54 -14.52 -18.11 10.53
N GLU A 55 -14.71 -17.08 11.38
CA GLU A 55 -16.06 -16.66 11.80
C GLU A 55 -16.86 -16.15 10.60
N PHE A 56 -16.26 -15.22 9.83
CA PHE A 56 -16.87 -14.67 8.62
C PHE A 56 -17.27 -15.76 7.63
N ILE A 57 -16.34 -16.68 7.33
CA ILE A 57 -16.59 -17.76 6.36
C ILE A 57 -17.64 -18.75 6.86
N ASN A 58 -17.67 -19.08 8.15
CA ASN A 58 -18.68 -19.97 8.71
C ASN A 58 -20.11 -19.39 8.67
N LEU A 59 -20.24 -18.07 8.75
CA LEU A 59 -21.50 -17.36 8.56
C LEU A 59 -21.90 -17.25 7.08
N SER A 60 -20.95 -17.29 6.16
CA SER A 60 -21.13 -17.07 4.71
C SER A 60 -21.39 -18.39 3.95
N LYS A 61 -22.41 -19.14 4.32
CA LYS A 61 -22.66 -20.51 3.83
C LYS A 61 -22.82 -20.65 2.32
N ASN A 62 -23.27 -19.61 1.63
CA ASN A 62 -23.51 -19.61 0.18
C ASN A 62 -22.38 -18.98 -0.62
N LEU A 63 -21.32 -18.48 0.05
CA LEU A 63 -20.23 -17.76 -0.59
C LEU A 63 -19.41 -18.68 -1.51
N GLN A 64 -19.29 -18.28 -2.78
CA GLN A 64 -18.61 -19.04 -3.83
C GLN A 64 -17.35 -18.37 -4.36
N ILE A 65 -17.20 -17.05 -4.16
CA ILE A 65 -16.06 -16.27 -4.65
C ILE A 65 -15.83 -15.04 -3.78
N ILE A 66 -14.57 -14.70 -3.58
CA ILE A 66 -14.12 -13.45 -2.97
C ILE A 66 -13.31 -12.66 -3.99
N ALA A 67 -13.71 -11.42 -4.26
CA ALA A 67 -12.95 -10.44 -5.04
C ALA A 67 -12.40 -9.36 -4.10
N ARG A 68 -11.10 -9.35 -3.89
CA ARG A 68 -10.42 -8.36 -3.04
C ARG A 68 -10.25 -7.05 -3.81
N HIS A 69 -10.82 -5.95 -3.30
CA HIS A 69 -10.65 -4.61 -3.85
C HIS A 69 -9.26 -4.05 -3.53
N GLY A 70 -8.24 -4.61 -4.18
CA GLY A 70 -6.83 -4.30 -3.99
C GLY A 70 -5.93 -5.49 -4.31
N VAL A 71 -4.62 -5.31 -4.13
CA VAL A 71 -3.59 -6.34 -4.40
C VAL A 71 -3.21 -7.13 -3.14
N GLY A 72 -3.07 -6.44 -2.01
CA GLY A 72 -2.77 -7.11 -0.74
C GLY A 72 -4.01 -7.79 -0.16
N TYR A 73 -3.85 -8.96 0.44
CA TYR A 73 -4.94 -9.80 0.96
C TYR A 73 -4.67 -10.34 2.37
N ASN A 74 -3.83 -9.67 3.14
CA ASN A 74 -3.50 -10.08 4.51
C ASN A 74 -4.68 -10.02 5.48
N ASN A 75 -5.79 -9.39 5.10
CA ASN A 75 -7.06 -9.43 5.81
C ASN A 75 -7.93 -10.67 5.51
N VAL A 76 -7.48 -11.59 4.63
CA VAL A 76 -8.20 -12.82 4.28
C VAL A 76 -7.41 -14.03 4.78
N ASP A 77 -8.04 -14.88 5.58
CA ASP A 77 -7.45 -16.15 6.01
C ASP A 77 -7.49 -17.17 4.86
N ILE A 78 -6.33 -17.37 4.24
CA ILE A 78 -6.16 -18.27 3.10
C ILE A 78 -6.47 -19.72 3.46
N ASN A 79 -6.17 -20.15 4.68
CA ASN A 79 -6.36 -21.54 5.07
C ASN A 79 -7.85 -21.90 5.06
N ILE A 80 -8.69 -21.08 5.69
CA ILE A 80 -10.13 -21.35 5.76
C ILE A 80 -10.82 -21.28 4.39
N ILE A 81 -10.43 -20.33 3.52
CA ILE A 81 -11.03 -20.26 2.17
C ILE A 81 -10.58 -21.42 1.29
N ASN A 82 -9.36 -21.97 1.49
CA ASN A 82 -8.88 -23.17 0.82
C ASN A 82 -9.66 -24.42 1.25
N GLU A 83 -9.89 -24.60 2.56
CA GLU A 83 -10.72 -25.67 3.08
C GLU A 83 -12.13 -25.66 2.49
N LYS A 84 -12.71 -24.48 2.33
CA LYS A 84 -14.06 -24.29 1.75
C LYS A 84 -14.05 -24.22 0.23
N LYS A 85 -12.88 -24.31 -0.41
CA LYS A 85 -12.69 -24.21 -1.87
C LYS A 85 -13.28 -22.91 -2.46
N ILE A 86 -13.11 -21.79 -1.73
CA ILE A 86 -13.56 -20.46 -2.17
C ILE A 86 -12.39 -19.76 -2.87
N PRO A 87 -12.49 -19.41 -4.16
CA PRO A 87 -11.43 -18.68 -4.86
C PRO A 87 -11.35 -17.25 -4.38
N LEU A 88 -10.12 -16.78 -4.18
CA LEU A 88 -9.79 -15.40 -3.89
C LEU A 88 -9.14 -14.76 -5.11
N PHE A 89 -9.79 -13.76 -5.67
CA PHE A 89 -9.24 -12.94 -6.74
C PHE A 89 -8.76 -11.59 -6.22
N ILE A 90 -7.62 -11.18 -6.72
CA ILE A 90 -7.10 -9.81 -6.55
C ILE A 90 -7.30 -9.02 -7.84
N ILE A 91 -7.14 -7.70 -7.75
CA ILE A 91 -7.03 -6.85 -8.94
C ILE A 91 -5.65 -7.03 -9.58
N GLY A 92 -5.53 -6.76 -10.86
CA GLY A 92 -4.26 -6.82 -11.58
C GLY A 92 -3.30 -5.67 -11.23
N ASP A 93 -2.55 -5.19 -12.22
CA ASP A 93 -1.63 -4.05 -12.07
C ASP A 93 -2.37 -2.69 -12.22
N VAL A 94 -3.37 -2.45 -11.39
CA VAL A 94 -4.20 -1.24 -11.46
C VAL A 94 -3.60 -0.10 -10.62
N ASN A 95 -3.03 -0.43 -9.46
CA ASN A 95 -2.62 0.57 -8.48
C ASN A 95 -1.15 1.00 -8.57
N SER A 96 -0.34 0.41 -9.45
CA SER A 96 1.10 0.70 -9.45
C SER A 96 1.43 2.14 -9.89
N THR A 97 0.65 2.71 -10.80
CA THR A 97 0.83 4.11 -11.23
C THR A 97 0.51 5.09 -10.10
N PRO A 98 -0.71 5.13 -9.54
CA PRO A 98 -1.01 6.12 -8.50
C PRO A 98 -0.14 5.94 -7.24
N VAL A 99 0.20 4.71 -6.83
CA VAL A 99 1.09 4.51 -5.68
C VAL A 99 2.51 5.02 -5.97
N SER A 100 3.01 4.86 -7.20
CA SER A 100 4.32 5.42 -7.55
C SER A 100 4.32 6.95 -7.57
N GLU A 101 3.26 7.57 -8.09
CA GLU A 101 3.08 9.03 -8.09
C GLU A 101 2.95 9.57 -6.65
N HIS A 102 2.18 8.90 -5.80
CA HIS A 102 2.04 9.27 -4.39
C HIS A 102 3.38 9.15 -3.64
N THR A 103 4.17 8.11 -3.91
CA THR A 103 5.52 7.96 -3.35
C THR A 103 6.40 9.16 -3.72
N ILE A 104 6.38 9.59 -4.99
CA ILE A 104 7.11 10.78 -5.45
C ILE A 104 6.56 12.05 -4.79
N ALA A 105 5.25 12.16 -4.61
CA ALA A 105 4.63 13.30 -3.92
C ALA A 105 5.13 13.42 -2.47
N LEU A 106 5.24 12.30 -1.73
CA LEU A 106 5.82 12.28 -0.38
C LEU A 106 7.30 12.69 -0.39
N ILE A 107 8.10 12.18 -1.33
CA ILE A 107 9.51 12.53 -1.50
C ILE A 107 9.64 14.05 -1.77
N LEU A 108 8.85 14.59 -2.71
CA LEU A 108 8.86 16.01 -3.05
C LEU A 108 8.38 16.88 -1.88
N ASN A 109 7.34 16.45 -1.17
CA ASN A 109 6.84 17.17 0.00
C ASN A 109 7.94 17.30 1.07
N ILE A 110 8.63 16.21 1.38
CA ILE A 110 9.75 16.20 2.34
C ILE A 110 10.89 17.08 1.84
N ALA A 111 11.33 16.90 0.59
CA ALA A 111 12.46 17.62 0.04
C ALA A 111 12.20 19.14 -0.08
N LYS A 112 11.01 19.53 -0.49
CA LYS A 112 10.62 20.94 -0.70
C LYS A 112 9.91 21.55 0.50
N LYS A 113 9.66 20.77 1.59
CA LYS A 113 8.98 21.23 2.81
C LYS A 113 7.60 21.86 2.52
N ILE A 114 6.83 21.28 1.56
CA ILE A 114 5.61 21.90 1.03
C ILE A 114 4.60 22.14 2.15
N ASN A 115 4.26 21.11 2.95
CA ASN A 115 3.28 21.23 4.03
C ASN A 115 3.74 22.24 5.11
N TYR A 116 5.04 22.26 5.40
CA TYR A 116 5.60 23.21 6.36
C TYR A 116 5.46 24.64 5.86
N TYR A 117 5.89 24.92 4.62
CA TYR A 117 5.76 26.26 4.06
C TYR A 117 4.31 26.69 3.87
N ASP A 118 3.41 25.79 3.45
CA ASP A 118 1.97 26.09 3.38
C ASP A 118 1.44 26.53 4.76
N SER A 119 1.75 25.77 5.82
CA SER A 119 1.32 26.10 7.18
C SER A 119 1.85 27.46 7.65
N GLN A 120 3.12 27.77 7.34
CA GLN A 120 3.74 29.04 7.73
C GLN A 120 3.12 30.25 7.00
N VAL A 121 2.85 30.11 5.69
CA VAL A 121 2.19 31.17 4.92
C VAL A 121 0.77 31.44 5.45
N ARG A 122 0.02 30.40 5.83
CA ARG A 122 -1.29 30.55 6.46
C ARG A 122 -1.25 31.23 7.82
N LEU A 123 -0.11 31.16 8.53
CA LEU A 123 0.17 31.86 9.78
C LEU A 123 0.81 33.25 9.58
N ASP A 124 0.76 33.78 8.35
CA ASP A 124 1.34 35.08 7.97
C ASP A 124 2.87 35.18 8.16
N ASN A 125 3.55 34.03 8.21
CA ASN A 125 5.00 33.96 8.33
C ASN A 125 5.68 33.80 6.96
N PHE A 126 5.65 34.83 6.11
CA PHE A 126 6.28 34.80 4.80
C PHE A 126 7.82 34.78 4.85
N ASN A 127 8.41 35.27 5.92
CA ASN A 127 9.87 35.29 6.10
C ASN A 127 10.49 33.90 6.31
N VAL A 128 9.68 32.85 6.52
CA VAL A 128 10.14 31.47 6.60
C VAL A 128 10.97 31.05 5.39
N ARG A 129 10.76 31.64 4.22
CA ARG A 129 11.55 31.41 2.99
C ARG A 129 13.07 31.60 3.18
N ASN A 130 13.45 32.45 4.14
CA ASN A 130 14.85 32.75 4.43
C ASN A 130 15.54 31.70 5.32
N THR A 131 14.84 30.62 5.70
CA THR A 131 15.43 29.54 6.51
C THR A 131 16.18 28.49 5.71
N PHE A 132 16.06 28.51 4.38
CA PHE A 132 16.78 27.65 3.42
C PHE A 132 16.66 26.15 3.68
N GLN A 133 15.46 25.68 4.06
CA GLN A 133 15.25 24.28 4.49
C GLN A 133 14.97 23.31 3.34
N SER A 134 14.63 23.80 2.15
CA SER A 134 14.33 22.95 0.99
C SER A 134 15.60 22.39 0.36
N ARG A 135 15.49 21.19 -0.21
CA ARG A 135 16.59 20.49 -0.89
C ARG A 135 16.19 20.12 -2.31
N ASP A 136 17.18 20.01 -3.20
CA ASP A 136 16.97 19.46 -4.53
C ASP A 136 17.05 17.93 -4.50
N LEU A 137 16.36 17.27 -5.45
CA LEU A 137 16.44 15.82 -5.65
C LEU A 137 17.61 15.42 -6.55
N SER A 138 18.04 16.32 -7.44
CA SER A 138 19.16 16.07 -8.35
C SER A 138 20.41 15.66 -7.58
N SER A 139 21.08 14.61 -8.05
CA SER A 139 22.26 13.98 -7.44
C SER A 139 22.05 13.37 -6.05
N LYS A 140 20.84 13.36 -5.51
CA LYS A 140 20.51 12.66 -4.27
C LYS A 140 20.45 11.15 -4.49
N LYS A 141 20.91 10.39 -3.49
CA LYS A 141 20.92 8.93 -3.52
C LYS A 141 19.65 8.37 -2.92
N ILE A 142 18.94 7.55 -3.68
CA ILE A 142 17.74 6.89 -3.22
C ILE A 142 17.88 5.37 -3.31
N LEU A 143 17.50 4.67 -2.24
CA LEU A 143 17.36 3.22 -2.21
C LEU A 143 15.90 2.84 -2.46
N ILE A 144 15.67 2.09 -3.52
CA ILE A 144 14.40 1.42 -3.80
C ILE A 144 14.47 0.01 -3.18
N TYR A 145 13.76 -0.19 -2.06
CA TYR A 145 13.71 -1.47 -1.38
C TYR A 145 12.50 -2.27 -1.88
N GLY A 146 12.74 -3.20 -2.78
CA GLY A 146 11.74 -3.93 -3.56
C GLY A 146 11.60 -3.41 -5.00
N TYR A 147 11.90 -4.26 -5.98
CA TYR A 147 11.89 -3.89 -7.41
C TYR A 147 10.76 -4.60 -8.16
N GLY A 148 9.57 -4.64 -7.53
CA GLY A 148 8.32 -5.10 -8.13
C GLY A 148 7.70 -4.07 -9.08
N ARG A 149 6.39 -4.19 -9.34
CA ARG A 149 5.63 -3.29 -10.23
C ARG A 149 5.75 -1.81 -9.83
N ILE A 150 5.53 -1.50 -8.55
CA ILE A 150 5.61 -0.14 -8.01
C ILE A 150 7.07 0.33 -7.97
N GLY A 151 7.97 -0.45 -7.37
CA GLY A 151 9.38 -0.06 -7.25
C GLY A 151 10.06 0.24 -8.58
N LYS A 152 9.71 -0.48 -9.66
CA LYS A 152 10.18 -0.18 -11.02
C LYS A 152 9.74 1.19 -11.52
N LYS A 153 8.47 1.55 -11.30
CA LYS A 153 7.94 2.88 -11.69
C LYS A 153 8.57 4.00 -10.87
N VAL A 154 8.68 3.81 -9.54
CA VAL A 154 9.34 4.79 -8.66
C VAL A 154 10.80 4.98 -9.05
N ALA A 155 11.55 3.91 -9.34
CA ALA A 155 12.93 4.01 -9.80
C ALA A 155 13.07 4.84 -11.08
N GLN A 156 12.16 4.65 -12.05
CA GLN A 156 12.13 5.44 -13.28
C GLN A 156 11.83 6.91 -13.00
N LEU A 157 10.80 7.20 -12.17
CA LEU A 157 10.45 8.57 -11.80
C LEU A 157 11.60 9.27 -11.06
N CYS A 158 12.26 8.61 -10.12
CA CYS A 158 13.44 9.15 -9.44
C CYS A 158 14.59 9.47 -10.43
N LYS A 159 14.76 8.64 -11.46
CA LYS A 159 15.73 8.89 -12.52
C LYS A 159 15.43 10.15 -13.32
N PHE A 160 14.16 10.47 -13.59
CA PHE A 160 13.75 11.73 -14.22
C PHE A 160 14.10 12.95 -13.39
N PHE A 161 14.13 12.83 -12.07
CA PHE A 161 14.63 13.88 -11.17
C PHE A 161 16.16 13.92 -11.04
N ASN A 162 16.90 13.21 -11.87
CA ASN A 162 18.35 13.08 -11.84
C ASN A 162 18.91 12.56 -10.50
N MET A 163 18.14 11.73 -9.80
CA MET A 163 18.62 11.03 -8.60
C MET A 163 19.55 9.87 -8.97
N GLU A 164 20.48 9.54 -8.08
CA GLU A 164 21.24 8.30 -8.14
C GLU A 164 20.40 7.17 -7.53
N VAL A 165 19.89 6.29 -8.38
CA VAL A 165 18.94 5.24 -7.95
C VAL A 165 19.69 3.94 -7.67
N TYR A 166 19.53 3.45 -6.46
CA TYR A 166 20.02 2.15 -5.99
C TYR A 166 18.84 1.21 -5.77
N ILE A 167 19.00 -0.06 -6.13
CA ILE A 167 17.93 -1.06 -6.06
C ILE A 167 18.41 -2.23 -5.23
N TYR A 168 17.60 -2.58 -4.22
CA TYR A 168 17.71 -3.81 -3.47
C TYR A 168 16.41 -4.61 -3.57
N ASP A 169 16.53 -5.88 -3.98
CA ASP A 169 15.43 -6.84 -3.95
C ASP A 169 15.99 -8.22 -3.59
N LYS A 170 15.46 -8.81 -2.51
CA LYS A 170 15.93 -10.08 -1.98
C LYS A 170 15.73 -11.26 -2.95
N PHE A 171 14.73 -11.16 -3.83
CA PHE A 171 14.29 -12.25 -4.70
C PHE A 171 14.69 -12.05 -6.17
N LEU A 172 15.28 -10.91 -6.49
CA LEU A 172 15.69 -10.58 -7.85
C LEU A 172 17.20 -10.74 -7.99
N SER A 173 17.64 -11.50 -8.98
CA SER A 173 19.07 -11.59 -9.33
C SER A 173 19.58 -10.26 -9.88
N LEU A 174 20.83 -9.91 -9.55
CA LEU A 174 21.41 -8.59 -9.83
C LEU A 174 21.48 -8.28 -11.33
N ASP A 175 21.63 -9.29 -12.18
CA ASP A 175 21.65 -9.18 -13.64
C ASP A 175 20.30 -8.74 -14.26
N LYS A 176 19.21 -8.87 -13.50
CA LYS A 176 17.88 -8.39 -13.91
C LYS A 176 17.61 -6.92 -13.57
N ILE A 177 18.53 -6.27 -12.85
CA ILE A 177 18.46 -4.84 -12.59
C ILE A 177 19.09 -4.11 -13.77
N PRO A 178 18.36 -3.19 -14.44
CA PRO A 178 18.91 -2.44 -15.56
C PRO A 178 20.18 -1.67 -15.18
N ASN A 179 21.17 -1.64 -16.08
CA ASN A 179 22.45 -0.95 -15.87
C ASN A 179 22.33 0.58 -15.61
N THR A 180 21.15 1.14 -15.88
CA THR A 180 20.84 2.55 -15.55
C THR A 180 20.68 2.80 -14.05
N PHE A 181 20.56 1.74 -13.25
CA PHE A 181 20.44 1.75 -11.80
C PHE A 181 21.63 1.01 -11.17
N LYS A 182 21.91 1.31 -9.91
CA LYS A 182 22.96 0.65 -9.15
C LYS A 182 22.35 -0.48 -8.31
N ALA A 183 22.78 -1.72 -8.55
CA ALA A 183 22.31 -2.87 -7.78
C ALA A 183 23.01 -2.92 -6.41
N VAL A 184 22.22 -3.11 -5.35
CA VAL A 184 22.72 -3.32 -3.98
C VAL A 184 22.69 -4.84 -3.70
N LYS A 185 23.85 -5.41 -3.39
CA LYS A 185 23.98 -6.84 -3.10
C LYS A 185 23.61 -7.17 -1.65
N ASN A 186 24.08 -6.34 -0.74
CA ASN A 186 23.83 -6.50 0.69
C ASN A 186 23.21 -5.23 1.25
N ILE A 187 21.99 -5.33 1.77
CA ILE A 187 21.25 -4.18 2.32
C ILE A 187 21.87 -3.63 3.61
N GLU A 188 22.69 -4.44 4.30
CA GLU A 188 23.31 -4.05 5.56
C GLU A 188 24.55 -3.14 5.39
N GLU A 189 25.03 -2.99 4.15
CA GLU A 189 26.23 -2.24 3.84
C GLU A 189 25.90 -0.84 3.32
N ASN A 190 26.69 0.15 3.77
CA ASN A 190 26.66 1.53 3.27
C ASN A 190 25.26 2.20 3.32
N LEU A 191 24.47 1.93 4.35
CA LEU A 191 23.15 2.55 4.52
C LEU A 191 23.22 4.06 4.79
N ASP A 192 24.34 4.54 5.30
CA ASP A 192 24.62 5.94 5.63
C ASP A 192 24.75 6.87 4.41
N ILE A 193 24.96 6.29 3.22
CA ILE A 193 25.10 7.07 1.98
C ILE A 193 23.77 7.58 1.41
N PHE A 194 22.61 6.99 1.82
CA PHE A 194 21.33 7.30 1.21
C PHE A 194 20.69 8.55 1.80
N ASP A 195 20.23 9.44 0.91
CA ASP A 195 19.38 10.58 1.26
C ASP A 195 17.92 10.17 1.43
N PHE A 196 17.48 9.14 0.67
CA PHE A 196 16.13 8.62 0.70
C PHE A 196 16.12 7.09 0.66
N ILE A 197 15.17 6.49 1.37
CA ILE A 197 14.84 5.06 1.27
C ILE A 197 13.34 4.94 1.07
N THR A 198 12.90 4.14 0.11
CA THR A 198 11.46 3.89 -0.12
C THR A 198 11.16 2.41 -0.21
N LEU A 199 10.08 1.99 0.48
CA LEU A 199 9.73 0.59 0.66
C LEU A 199 8.63 0.17 -0.32
N HIS A 200 8.90 -0.87 -1.13
CA HIS A 200 7.98 -1.42 -2.13
C HIS A 200 7.93 -2.95 -2.09
N ILE A 201 7.92 -3.49 -0.87
CA ILE A 201 7.88 -4.92 -0.59
C ILE A 201 6.52 -5.30 0.02
N PRO A 202 6.08 -6.57 -0.16
CA PRO A 202 4.82 -7.02 0.41
C PRO A 202 4.89 -7.14 1.93
N TYR A 203 3.75 -7.43 2.54
CA TYR A 203 3.62 -7.78 3.95
C TYR A 203 4.67 -8.83 4.38
N ASN A 204 5.23 -8.63 5.56
CA ASN A 204 6.25 -9.50 6.12
C ASN A 204 5.66 -10.47 7.17
N ASN A 205 5.46 -11.72 6.77
CA ASN A 205 4.93 -12.76 7.65
C ASN A 205 5.89 -13.20 8.78
N SER A 206 7.10 -12.60 8.90
CA SER A 206 8.08 -13.01 9.91
C SER A 206 7.75 -12.57 11.33
N GLY A 207 6.76 -11.69 11.50
CA GLY A 207 6.39 -11.07 12.79
C GLY A 207 7.45 -10.11 13.33
N ARG A 208 8.45 -9.72 12.51
CA ARG A 208 9.48 -8.73 12.84
C ARG A 208 9.53 -7.66 11.76
N SER A 209 9.55 -6.40 12.18
CA SER A 209 9.74 -5.29 11.25
C SER A 209 11.12 -5.35 10.61
N LEU A 210 11.20 -5.00 9.32
CA LEU A 210 12.48 -4.94 8.59
C LEU A 210 13.28 -3.70 8.96
N ILE A 211 12.57 -2.61 9.21
CA ILE A 211 13.16 -1.34 9.61
C ILE A 211 12.96 -1.21 11.12
N ASP A 212 13.94 -1.63 11.85
CA ASP A 212 14.02 -1.56 13.30
C ASP A 212 15.11 -0.56 13.74
N LYS A 213 15.34 -0.46 15.05
CA LYS A 213 16.35 0.42 15.64
C LYS A 213 17.75 0.15 15.09
N SER A 214 18.10 -1.12 14.83
CA SER A 214 19.41 -1.49 14.29
C SER A 214 19.59 -0.94 12.88
N PHE A 215 18.57 -1.09 12.03
CA PHE A 215 18.57 -0.54 10.68
C PHE A 215 18.61 0.99 10.69
N LEU A 216 17.75 1.63 11.47
CA LEU A 216 17.67 3.11 11.57
C LEU A 216 18.97 3.74 12.04
N ASN A 217 19.69 3.11 12.97
CA ASN A 217 20.96 3.62 13.47
C ASN A 217 22.12 3.57 12.46
N LYS A 218 21.96 2.81 11.37
CA LYS A 218 22.94 2.77 10.26
C LYS A 218 22.68 3.84 9.21
N LEU A 219 21.54 4.54 9.27
CA LEU A 219 21.18 5.57 8.31
C LEU A 219 21.84 6.91 8.63
N SER A 220 22.03 7.73 7.61
CA SER A 220 22.35 9.14 7.80
C SER A 220 21.28 9.83 8.66
N LYS A 221 21.68 10.73 9.56
CA LYS A 221 20.77 11.54 10.37
C LYS A 221 19.92 12.53 9.54
N GLU A 222 20.21 12.66 8.27
CA GLU A 222 19.48 13.50 7.31
C GLU A 222 18.71 12.69 6.27
N CYS A 223 18.73 11.36 6.40
CA CYS A 223 17.98 10.47 5.52
C CYS A 223 16.47 10.67 5.70
N SER A 224 15.72 10.32 4.67
CA SER A 224 14.26 10.30 4.70
C SER A 224 13.75 8.93 4.31
N ILE A 225 12.82 8.37 5.10
CA ILE A 225 12.21 7.06 4.80
C ILE A 225 10.78 7.24 4.32
N ILE A 226 10.41 6.53 3.24
CA ILE A 226 9.07 6.58 2.66
C ILE A 226 8.46 5.18 2.69
N ASN A 227 7.24 5.07 3.23
CA ASN A 227 6.51 3.81 3.27
C ASN A 227 5.08 4.00 2.71
N THR A 228 4.87 3.48 1.51
CA THR A 228 3.58 3.36 0.82
C THR A 228 3.19 1.89 0.61
N SER A 229 3.79 0.99 1.39
CA SER A 229 3.59 -0.46 1.28
C SER A 229 2.74 -1.03 2.40
N ARG A 230 3.34 -1.31 3.56
CA ARG A 230 2.67 -1.86 4.76
C ARG A 230 3.29 -1.28 6.03
N GLY A 231 2.44 -1.00 7.04
CA GLY A 231 2.87 -0.39 8.29
C GLY A 231 3.87 -1.27 9.07
N ASP A 232 3.61 -2.56 9.15
CA ASP A 232 4.43 -3.55 9.87
C ASP A 232 5.88 -3.70 9.38
N LEU A 233 6.21 -3.15 8.20
CA LEU A 233 7.58 -3.11 7.70
C LEU A 233 8.50 -2.24 8.56
N ILE A 234 7.95 -1.27 9.28
CA ILE A 234 8.70 -0.36 10.15
C ILE A 234 8.23 -0.55 11.60
N ASN A 235 9.16 -0.72 12.52
CA ASN A 235 8.83 -0.62 13.94
C ASN A 235 8.55 0.85 14.29
N GLU A 236 7.27 1.19 14.51
CA GLU A 236 6.86 2.58 14.73
C GLU A 236 7.48 3.20 15.99
N ASN A 237 7.71 2.42 17.05
CA ASN A 237 8.34 2.92 18.27
C ASN A 237 9.81 3.27 18.03
N ASP A 238 10.54 2.41 17.31
CA ASP A 238 11.94 2.67 16.96
C ASP A 238 12.07 3.87 16.02
N LEU A 239 11.14 4.01 15.05
CA LEU A 239 11.08 5.16 14.15
C LEU A 239 10.77 6.45 14.92
N LEU A 240 9.81 6.43 15.84
CA LEU A 240 9.47 7.56 16.70
C LEU A 240 10.67 8.05 17.51
N ASP A 241 11.37 7.13 18.16
CA ASP A 241 12.58 7.44 18.93
C ASP A 241 13.68 8.04 18.03
N HIS A 242 13.84 7.49 16.83
CA HIS A 242 14.83 7.97 15.87
C HIS A 242 14.51 9.39 15.36
N LEU A 243 13.25 9.65 15.00
CA LEU A 243 12.76 10.97 14.55
C LEU A 243 12.86 12.05 15.64
N LYS A 244 12.57 11.69 16.90
CA LYS A 244 12.71 12.60 18.03
C LYS A 244 14.16 13.03 18.26
N LYS A 245 15.10 12.11 18.09
CA LYS A 245 16.54 12.35 18.29
C LYS A 245 17.19 13.08 17.11
N ASN A 246 16.72 12.83 15.89
CA ASN A 246 17.33 13.33 14.66
C ASN A 246 16.33 14.24 13.90
N LYS A 247 16.35 15.53 14.19
CA LYS A 247 15.36 16.49 13.66
C LYS A 247 15.44 16.69 12.14
N ASN A 248 16.58 16.36 11.53
CA ASN A 248 16.77 16.41 10.07
C ASN A 248 16.37 15.10 9.36
N PHE A 249 16.17 14.02 10.12
CA PHE A 249 15.59 12.79 9.59
C PHE A 249 14.09 13.00 9.38
N ASN A 250 13.55 12.51 8.25
CA ASN A 250 12.13 12.68 7.94
C ASN A 250 11.49 11.34 7.61
N ALA A 251 10.18 11.25 7.77
CA ALA A 251 9.40 10.11 7.31
C ALA A 251 8.19 10.54 6.47
N GLY A 252 7.89 9.78 5.41
CA GLY A 252 6.65 9.90 4.63
C GLY A 252 5.89 8.58 4.75
N LEU A 253 4.75 8.59 5.45
CA LEU A 253 4.00 7.38 5.79
C LEU A 253 2.58 7.46 5.23
N ASP A 254 2.24 6.51 4.36
CA ASP A 254 0.86 6.30 3.90
C ASP A 254 0.18 5.13 4.64
N VAL A 255 0.96 4.35 5.38
CA VAL A 255 0.52 3.12 6.06
C VAL A 255 1.04 3.06 7.50
N PHE A 256 0.29 2.36 8.37
CA PHE A 256 0.52 2.28 9.82
C PHE A 256 0.33 0.86 10.35
N ASP A 257 0.77 0.62 11.58
CA ASP A 257 0.49 -0.62 12.30
C ASP A 257 0.23 -0.32 13.80
N PRO A 258 -1.06 -0.41 14.26
CA PRO A 258 -2.28 -0.79 13.51
C PRO A 258 -2.84 0.31 12.59
N GLU A 259 -3.72 -0.09 11.66
CA GLU A 259 -4.55 0.81 10.86
C GLU A 259 -6.03 0.72 11.28
N PRO A 260 -6.70 1.88 11.57
CA PRO A 260 -6.14 3.22 11.65
C PRO A 260 -5.18 3.37 12.84
N PRO A 261 -4.21 4.31 12.77
CA PRO A 261 -3.30 4.57 13.88
C PRO A 261 -4.07 5.09 15.11
N SER A 262 -3.61 4.70 16.31
CA SER A 262 -4.19 5.21 17.56
C SER A 262 -4.14 6.73 17.60
N LYS A 263 -5.20 7.37 18.14
CA LYS A 263 -5.24 8.82 18.37
C LYS A 263 -4.08 9.35 19.24
N ASN A 264 -3.50 8.47 20.07
CA ASN A 264 -2.37 8.77 20.93
C ASN A 264 -1.01 8.46 20.29
N ASN A 265 -0.98 8.00 19.04
CA ASN A 265 0.28 7.75 18.34
C ASN A 265 1.07 9.06 18.21
N GLU A 266 2.25 9.09 18.81
CA GLU A 266 3.08 10.30 18.86
C GLU A 266 3.70 10.66 17.49
N LEU A 267 3.80 9.72 16.55
CA LEU A 267 4.22 10.01 15.17
C LEU A 267 3.32 11.06 14.52
N LEU A 268 2.01 11.07 14.87
CA LEU A 268 1.02 12.02 14.33
C LEU A 268 1.27 13.48 14.74
N LYS A 269 2.18 13.70 15.70
CA LYS A 269 2.47 15.04 16.27
C LYS A 269 3.83 15.60 15.81
N LEU A 270 4.59 14.83 15.05
CA LEU A 270 5.95 15.21 14.64
C LEU A 270 5.95 16.06 13.36
N ASP A 271 6.65 17.19 13.39
CA ASP A 271 6.78 18.10 12.22
C ASP A 271 7.67 17.53 11.10
N ASN A 272 8.51 16.53 11.42
CA ASN A 272 9.37 15.85 10.45
C ASN A 272 8.75 14.57 9.89
N VAL A 273 7.40 14.44 9.98
CA VAL A 273 6.64 13.34 9.39
C VAL A 273 5.54 13.88 8.47
N VAL A 274 5.44 13.34 7.27
CA VAL A 274 4.34 13.57 6.33
C VAL A 274 3.44 12.33 6.33
N LEU A 275 2.15 12.53 6.59
CA LEU A 275 1.18 11.46 6.81
C LEU A 275 0.06 11.51 5.77
N THR A 276 -0.33 10.35 5.26
CA THR A 276 -1.51 10.16 4.42
C THR A 276 -2.28 8.90 4.86
N PRO A 277 -3.62 8.84 4.67
CA PRO A 277 -4.46 7.84 5.32
C PRO A 277 -4.63 6.57 4.47
N HIS A 278 -3.55 5.90 4.09
CA HIS A 278 -3.53 4.73 3.19
C HIS A 278 -4.26 5.02 1.87
N SER A 279 -3.94 6.17 1.29
CA SER A 279 -4.63 6.74 0.12
C SER A 279 -3.79 6.76 -1.15
N ALA A 280 -2.59 6.16 -1.14
CA ALA A 280 -1.70 6.17 -2.30
C ALA A 280 -2.33 5.63 -3.60
N ALA A 281 -3.32 4.74 -3.49
CA ALA A 281 -4.07 4.21 -4.62
C ALA A 281 -5.44 4.89 -4.85
N TYR A 282 -5.79 5.94 -4.10
CA TYR A 282 -7.14 6.53 -4.07
C TYR A 282 -7.30 7.66 -5.09
N THR A 283 -6.99 7.39 -6.36
CA THR A 283 -7.40 8.25 -7.47
C THR A 283 -8.74 7.78 -8.04
N GLU A 284 -9.50 8.67 -8.65
CA GLU A 284 -10.80 8.36 -9.26
C GLU A 284 -10.67 7.22 -10.29
N GLU A 285 -9.65 7.31 -11.15
CA GLU A 285 -9.36 6.34 -12.19
C GLU A 285 -9.01 4.97 -11.60
N CYS A 286 -8.13 4.94 -10.60
CA CYS A 286 -7.71 3.71 -9.96
C CYS A 286 -8.87 3.03 -9.22
N LEU A 287 -9.69 3.80 -8.48
CA LEU A 287 -10.85 3.28 -7.78
C LEU A 287 -11.91 2.73 -8.74
N ALA A 288 -12.11 3.39 -9.90
CA ALA A 288 -13.01 2.92 -10.94
C ALA A 288 -12.52 1.60 -11.55
N GLU A 289 -11.23 1.51 -11.87
CA GLU A 289 -10.62 0.28 -12.40
C GLU A 289 -10.62 -0.85 -11.36
N MET A 290 -10.28 -0.59 -10.09
CA MET A 290 -10.34 -1.59 -9.02
C MET A 290 -11.73 -2.20 -8.89
N SER A 291 -12.76 -1.35 -8.84
CA SER A 291 -14.15 -1.79 -8.75
C SER A 291 -14.56 -2.62 -9.96
N MET A 292 -14.19 -2.18 -11.17
CA MET A 292 -14.45 -2.91 -12.40
C MET A 292 -13.73 -4.25 -12.46
N HIS A 293 -12.48 -4.35 -12.00
CA HIS A 293 -11.76 -5.63 -11.92
C HIS A 293 -12.41 -6.61 -10.96
N CYS A 294 -12.85 -6.16 -9.78
CA CYS A 294 -13.61 -7.00 -8.86
C CYS A 294 -14.91 -7.52 -9.50
N ALA A 295 -15.65 -6.64 -10.15
CA ALA A 295 -16.90 -6.99 -10.81
C ALA A 295 -16.71 -7.97 -11.96
N LYS A 296 -15.68 -7.78 -12.79
CA LYS A 296 -15.31 -8.71 -13.86
C LYS A 296 -14.89 -10.08 -13.32
N ASN A 297 -14.05 -10.14 -12.27
CA ASN A 297 -13.64 -11.40 -11.66
C ASN A 297 -14.87 -12.21 -11.18
N ILE A 298 -15.87 -11.54 -10.57
CA ILE A 298 -17.12 -12.19 -10.14
C ILE A 298 -17.92 -12.69 -11.35
N SER A 299 -18.13 -11.84 -12.35
CA SER A 299 -18.86 -12.21 -13.57
C SER A 299 -18.19 -13.36 -14.32
N ASP A 300 -16.86 -13.30 -14.50
CA ASP A 300 -16.10 -14.32 -15.20
C ASP A 300 -16.11 -15.66 -14.45
N PHE A 301 -16.07 -15.63 -13.12
CA PHE A 301 -16.21 -16.83 -12.30
C PHE A 301 -17.55 -17.53 -12.54
N PHE A 302 -18.67 -16.82 -12.46
CA PHE A 302 -19.98 -17.42 -12.69
C PHE A 302 -20.27 -17.83 -14.14
N ASN A 303 -19.49 -17.28 -15.08
CA ASN A 303 -19.54 -17.65 -16.51
C ASN A 303 -18.47 -18.70 -16.91
N ASN A 304 -17.76 -19.31 -15.94
CA ASN A 304 -16.66 -20.27 -16.18
C ASN A 304 -15.52 -19.72 -17.05
N LYS A 305 -15.22 -18.43 -16.94
CA LYS A 305 -14.17 -17.71 -17.70
C LYS A 305 -13.08 -17.14 -16.79
N MET A 306 -12.78 -17.79 -15.69
CA MET A 306 -11.84 -17.29 -14.67
C MET A 306 -10.46 -16.94 -15.25
N ASN A 307 -9.98 -15.75 -14.92
CA ASN A 307 -8.60 -15.38 -15.17
C ASN A 307 -7.70 -15.93 -14.06
N LYS A 308 -7.12 -17.11 -14.28
CA LYS A 308 -6.23 -17.77 -13.29
C LYS A 308 -5.00 -16.95 -12.89
N SER A 309 -4.60 -15.92 -13.67
CA SER A 309 -3.45 -15.09 -13.31
C SER A 309 -3.74 -14.19 -12.10
N LEU A 310 -5.02 -13.86 -11.86
CA LEU A 310 -5.49 -13.02 -10.75
C LEU A 310 -5.94 -13.84 -9.53
N LEU A 311 -5.99 -15.16 -9.65
CA LEU A 311 -6.35 -16.08 -8.59
C LEU A 311 -5.17 -16.24 -7.61
N VAL A 312 -5.41 -16.00 -6.31
CA VAL A 312 -4.41 -16.12 -5.25
C VAL A 312 -4.16 -17.58 -4.90
N ASN A 313 -5.21 -18.30 -4.58
CA ASN A 313 -5.18 -19.69 -4.11
C ASN A 313 -5.33 -20.70 -5.27
N LYS A 314 -4.34 -20.67 -6.19
CA LYS A 314 -4.35 -21.47 -7.43
C LYS A 314 -4.39 -22.97 -7.20
N ASP A 315 -3.77 -23.42 -6.12
CA ASP A 315 -3.58 -24.85 -5.84
C ASP A 315 -4.90 -25.61 -5.63
N ILE A 316 -5.98 -24.91 -5.24
CA ILE A 316 -7.31 -25.52 -5.09
C ILE A 316 -8.07 -25.66 -6.41
N TYR A 317 -7.54 -25.11 -7.52
CA TYR A 317 -8.14 -25.10 -8.87
C TYR A 317 -7.18 -25.63 -9.96
N SER A 318 -6.12 -26.33 -9.55
CA SER A 318 -5.19 -27.05 -10.42
C SER A 318 -5.77 -28.35 -10.95
#